data_b6ad559653b2d3e92cdbd4c18c85c3e3
#
_entry.id   b6ad559653b2d3e92cdbd4c18c85c3e3
#
_cell.length_a   1.000
_cell.length_b   1.000
_cell.length_c   1.000
_cell.angle_alpha   90.00
_cell.angle_beta   90.00
_cell.angle_gamma   90.00
#
_symmetry.space_group_name_H-M   'P 1'
#
loop_
_entity.id
_entity.type
_entity.pdbx_description
1 polymer ?
#
loop_
_entity_poly.entity_id
_entity_poly.type
_entity_poly.pdbx_seq_one_letter_code
_entity_poly.pdbx_strand_id
1 'polypeptide(L)'
;MSFSHNAFLASLGLNWLAACQQLEQRGEAYCIATVVAYVGSVPRASGAKMVITETAQFDTLGGGNLEFQVIALAREHLKAKHSDVTIERFSLAADLGQCCGGAVQVMFEYFQTQTPQVVIFGAGHVCQALTRVLSELPCHVKVVDNRAEWLTPLAQLGVETHHCDDPRQAMISLNDNDYLIIMTQDHALDFELTLSALEARRFAFVGLIGSQGKRQRFEFRLKEQLSNPSWIDALTCPIGHPDVQGKLPMQVAVSVAAQLIGLFALQTSTPSSGDAQWQQANQARKSLKETHE
;
A
#
# COMPACT_ATOMS: atom_id res chain seq x y z
N MET A 1 -21.00 1.58 15.51
CA MET A 1 -19.91 0.92 16.25
C MET A 1 -19.17 0.03 15.25
N SER A 2 -18.16 0.57 14.63
CA SER A 2 -17.30 -0.14 13.67
C SER A 2 -16.25 -0.89 14.50
N PHE A 3 -16.47 -2.18 14.76
CA PHE A 3 -15.36 -3.06 15.16
C PHE A 3 -14.35 -3.04 14.02
N SER A 4 -13.14 -2.57 14.29
CA SER A 4 -12.11 -2.54 13.27
C SER A 4 -11.89 -3.97 12.78
N HIS A 5 -11.84 -4.15 11.47
CA HIS A 5 -11.70 -5.45 10.80
C HIS A 5 -10.43 -6.20 11.28
N ASN A 6 -9.41 -5.46 11.72
CA ASN A 6 -8.17 -5.97 12.33
C ASN A 6 -8.39 -6.66 13.67
N ALA A 7 -9.34 -6.20 14.50
CA ALA A 7 -9.70 -6.91 15.74
C ALA A 7 -10.35 -8.28 15.44
N PHE A 8 -11.07 -8.39 14.31
CA PHE A 8 -11.63 -9.65 13.86
C PHE A 8 -10.55 -10.64 13.39
N LEU A 9 -9.50 -10.17 12.72
CA LEU A 9 -8.39 -11.03 12.29
C LEU A 9 -7.55 -11.56 13.46
N ALA A 10 -7.30 -10.73 14.45
CA ALA A 10 -6.62 -11.16 15.69
C ALA A 10 -7.43 -12.24 16.41
N SER A 11 -8.76 -12.24 16.29
CA SER A 11 -9.64 -13.27 16.85
C SER A 11 -9.61 -14.61 16.11
N LEU A 12 -9.08 -14.68 14.90
CA LEU A 12 -8.95 -15.90 14.10
C LEU A 12 -7.74 -16.76 14.47
N GLY A 13 -6.91 -16.33 15.44
CA GLY A 13 -5.72 -17.10 15.87
C GLY A 13 -4.69 -17.31 14.73
N LEU A 14 -4.57 -16.37 13.81
CA LEU A 14 -3.62 -16.46 12.72
C LEU A 14 -2.19 -16.47 13.25
N ASN A 15 -1.36 -17.36 12.72
CA ASN A 15 0.07 -17.28 12.94
C ASN A 15 0.69 -16.12 12.14
N TRP A 16 1.92 -15.74 12.50
CA TRP A 16 2.63 -14.62 11.90
C TRP A 16 2.69 -14.68 10.35
N LEU A 17 2.87 -15.87 9.76
CA LEU A 17 2.99 -16.04 8.31
C LEU A 17 1.65 -15.78 7.58
N ALA A 18 0.57 -16.36 8.11
CA ALA A 18 -0.76 -16.15 7.56
C ALA A 18 -1.21 -14.68 7.72
N ALA A 19 -0.81 -14.02 8.82
CA ALA A 19 -1.05 -12.61 9.03
C ALA A 19 -0.32 -11.76 7.97
N CYS A 20 0.97 -12.01 7.70
CA CYS A 20 1.70 -11.32 6.65
C CYS A 20 1.00 -11.43 5.29
N GLN A 21 0.61 -12.64 4.88
CA GLN A 21 -0.07 -12.85 3.61
C GLN A 21 -1.36 -12.03 3.48
N GLN A 22 -2.17 -11.97 4.55
CA GLN A 22 -3.39 -11.19 4.53
C GLN A 22 -3.16 -9.68 4.53
N LEU A 23 -2.15 -9.20 5.27
CA LEU A 23 -1.80 -7.79 5.33
C LEU A 23 -1.23 -7.31 3.99
N GLU A 24 -0.38 -8.12 3.35
CA GLU A 24 0.10 -7.86 1.99
C GLU A 24 -1.04 -7.74 0.98
N GLN A 25 -1.98 -8.70 0.99
CA GLN A 25 -3.15 -8.68 0.10
C GLN A 25 -4.03 -7.44 0.28
N ARG A 26 -3.99 -6.83 1.48
CA ARG A 26 -4.78 -5.63 1.80
C ARG A 26 -4.01 -4.33 1.66
N GLY A 27 -2.70 -4.41 1.38
CA GLY A 27 -1.87 -3.23 1.38
C GLY A 27 -1.78 -2.55 2.75
N GLU A 28 -1.90 -3.30 3.85
CA GLU A 28 -1.79 -2.76 5.20
C GLU A 28 -0.33 -2.79 5.68
N ALA A 29 0.15 -1.67 6.22
CA ALA A 29 1.49 -1.57 6.79
C ALA A 29 1.61 -2.43 8.06
N TYR A 30 2.73 -3.12 8.20
CA TYR A 30 3.01 -3.95 9.37
C TYR A 30 4.50 -4.03 9.68
N CYS A 31 4.82 -4.49 10.89
CA CYS A 31 6.16 -4.78 11.34
C CYS A 31 6.25 -6.26 11.72
N ILE A 32 7.32 -6.94 11.31
CA ILE A 32 7.70 -8.24 11.85
C ILE A 32 8.77 -8.01 12.93
N ALA A 33 8.45 -8.34 14.17
CA ALA A 33 9.39 -8.37 15.27
C ALA A 33 9.92 -9.79 15.46
N THR A 34 11.25 -9.98 15.37
CA THR A 34 11.92 -11.28 15.47
C THR A 34 12.93 -11.29 16.59
N VAL A 35 12.85 -12.26 17.52
CA VAL A 35 13.92 -12.52 18.50
C VAL A 35 15.13 -13.07 17.76
N VAL A 36 16.23 -12.30 17.70
CA VAL A 36 17.45 -12.72 16.99
C VAL A 36 18.51 -13.30 17.92
N ALA A 37 18.60 -12.79 19.15
CA ALA A 37 19.52 -13.30 20.16
C ALA A 37 18.97 -13.09 21.58
N TYR A 38 19.45 -13.88 22.52
CA TYR A 38 19.13 -13.72 23.93
C TYR A 38 20.25 -14.23 24.83
N VAL A 39 20.23 -13.77 26.06
CA VAL A 39 21.12 -14.25 27.13
C VAL A 39 20.29 -14.44 28.40
N GLY A 40 20.60 -15.46 29.21
CA GLY A 40 19.85 -15.79 30.41
C GLY A 40 18.49 -16.45 30.12
N SER A 41 17.59 -16.36 31.13
CA SER A 41 16.23 -16.92 30.99
C SER A 41 15.32 -15.97 30.24
N VAL A 42 14.69 -16.45 29.15
CA VAL A 42 13.82 -15.67 28.26
C VAL A 42 12.50 -16.39 27.99
N PRO A 43 11.41 -15.68 27.72
CA PRO A 43 10.10 -16.30 27.45
C PRO A 43 10.03 -17.13 26.17
N ARG A 44 10.76 -16.74 25.13
CA ARG A 44 10.82 -17.44 23.84
C ARG A 44 12.24 -17.44 23.28
N ALA A 45 12.60 -18.51 22.58
CA ALA A 45 13.90 -18.69 21.93
C ALA A 45 14.05 -17.83 20.67
N SER A 46 15.30 -17.72 20.17
CA SER A 46 15.60 -17.09 18.88
C SER A 46 14.75 -17.68 17.77
N GLY A 47 14.31 -16.84 16.84
CA GLY A 47 13.41 -17.19 15.75
C GLY A 47 11.92 -16.99 16.06
N ALA A 48 11.54 -16.73 17.32
CA ALA A 48 10.17 -16.33 17.65
C ALA A 48 9.81 -15.03 16.91
N LYS A 49 8.62 -14.98 16.31
CA LYS A 49 8.15 -13.85 15.51
C LYS A 49 6.79 -13.40 15.97
N MET A 50 6.54 -12.11 15.80
CA MET A 50 5.24 -11.48 16.01
C MET A 50 5.03 -10.43 14.92
N VAL A 51 3.83 -10.36 14.38
CA VAL A 51 3.43 -9.32 13.41
C VAL A 51 2.60 -8.27 14.12
N ILE A 52 2.92 -7.01 13.87
CA ILE A 52 2.31 -5.85 14.54
C ILE A 52 1.82 -4.88 13.46
N THR A 53 0.57 -4.47 13.57
CA THR A 53 0.01 -3.33 12.83
C THR A 53 -0.24 -2.16 13.78
N GLU A 54 -0.70 -1.04 13.27
CA GLU A 54 -1.10 0.08 14.14
C GLU A 54 -2.16 -0.29 15.16
N THR A 55 -3.04 -1.25 14.83
CA THR A 55 -4.22 -1.57 15.64
C THR A 55 -4.27 -3.02 16.15
N ALA A 56 -3.55 -3.94 15.53
CA ALA A 56 -3.58 -5.38 15.83
C ALA A 56 -2.18 -5.96 16.05
N GLN A 57 -2.13 -7.19 16.55
CA GLN A 57 -0.94 -8.02 16.63
C GLN A 57 -1.31 -9.48 16.42
N PHE A 58 -0.35 -10.26 15.89
CA PHE A 58 -0.52 -11.67 15.57
C PHE A 58 0.69 -12.45 16.04
N ASP A 59 0.46 -13.62 16.64
CA ASP A 59 1.47 -14.44 17.30
C ASP A 59 2.05 -13.74 18.55
N THR A 60 3.15 -14.25 19.16
CA THR A 60 3.68 -13.75 20.43
C THR A 60 5.19 -13.96 20.57
N LEU A 61 5.87 -13.03 21.22
CA LEU A 61 7.26 -13.17 21.67
C LEU A 61 7.36 -13.72 23.13
N GLY A 62 6.26 -14.20 23.70
CA GLY A 62 6.20 -14.79 25.03
C GLY A 62 5.45 -13.97 26.08
N GLY A 63 4.83 -12.87 25.67
CA GLY A 63 3.98 -12.04 26.52
C GLY A 63 4.75 -11.12 27.47
N GLY A 64 4.02 -10.53 28.41
CA GLY A 64 4.57 -9.66 29.43
C GLY A 64 5.05 -8.30 28.96
N ASN A 65 5.93 -7.67 29.76
CA ASN A 65 6.37 -6.30 29.50
C ASN A 65 7.28 -6.18 28.25
N LEU A 66 8.03 -7.25 27.89
CA LEU A 66 8.80 -7.28 26.65
C LEU A 66 7.90 -7.06 25.46
N GLU A 67 6.83 -7.83 25.33
CA GLU A 67 5.90 -7.76 24.22
C GLU A 67 5.21 -6.39 24.15
N PHE A 68 4.83 -5.84 25.31
CA PHE A 68 4.25 -4.50 25.39
C PHE A 68 5.20 -3.42 24.84
N GLN A 69 6.48 -3.42 25.20
CA GLN A 69 7.46 -2.45 24.69
C GLN A 69 7.77 -2.65 23.22
N VAL A 70 7.90 -3.89 22.77
CA VAL A 70 8.08 -4.23 21.35
C VAL A 70 6.91 -3.70 20.50
N ILE A 71 5.67 -3.90 20.95
CA ILE A 71 4.47 -3.39 20.27
C ILE A 71 4.45 -1.86 20.23
N ALA A 72 4.76 -1.21 21.37
CA ALA A 72 4.77 0.24 21.46
C ALA A 72 5.77 0.86 20.47
N LEU A 73 7.01 0.35 20.44
CA LEU A 73 8.06 0.81 19.54
C LEU A 73 7.72 0.55 18.07
N ALA A 74 7.23 -0.66 17.76
CA ALA A 74 6.82 -0.99 16.38
C ALA A 74 5.72 -0.04 15.87
N ARG A 75 4.72 0.26 16.70
CA ARG A 75 3.64 1.18 16.35
C ARG A 75 4.10 2.63 16.19
N GLU A 76 5.05 3.08 16.99
CA GLU A 76 5.66 4.40 16.86
C GLU A 76 6.35 4.53 15.48
N HIS A 77 7.17 3.54 15.11
CA HIS A 77 7.87 3.52 13.83
C HIS A 77 6.93 3.37 12.64
N LEU A 78 5.88 2.56 12.75
CA LEU A 78 4.84 2.44 11.70
C LEU A 78 4.17 3.79 11.42
N LYS A 79 3.79 4.53 12.48
CA LYS A 79 3.21 5.88 12.36
C LYS A 79 4.18 6.88 11.75
N ALA A 80 5.46 6.77 12.07
CA ALA A 80 6.52 7.61 11.51
C ALA A 80 6.93 7.18 10.08
N LYS A 81 6.30 6.13 9.52
CA LYS A 81 6.58 5.55 8.21
C LYS A 81 8.05 5.14 8.02
N HIS A 82 8.67 4.61 9.07
CA HIS A 82 10.00 4.01 8.95
C HIS A 82 9.95 2.77 8.05
N SER A 83 10.97 2.61 7.21
CA SER A 83 11.15 1.46 6.31
C SER A 83 12.46 0.71 6.57
N ASP A 84 13.28 1.20 7.47
CA ASP A 84 14.59 0.62 7.77
C ASP A 84 14.46 -0.56 8.74
N VAL A 85 15.36 -1.55 8.59
CA VAL A 85 15.50 -2.63 9.58
C VAL A 85 16.26 -2.10 10.79
N THR A 86 15.70 -2.30 11.98
CA THR A 86 16.35 -1.93 13.25
C THR A 86 16.51 -3.14 14.18
N ILE A 87 17.52 -3.10 15.07
CA ILE A 87 17.71 -4.11 16.10
C ILE A 87 17.82 -3.40 17.44
N GLU A 88 16.91 -3.77 18.35
CA GLU A 88 16.83 -3.19 19.68
C GLU A 88 17.10 -4.24 20.76
N ARG A 89 17.74 -3.82 21.86
CA ARG A 89 18.03 -4.66 23.01
C ARG A 89 17.09 -4.33 24.17
N PHE A 90 16.47 -5.34 24.72
CA PHE A 90 15.59 -5.24 25.89
C PHE A 90 16.21 -6.03 27.06
N SER A 91 16.43 -5.38 28.19
CA SER A 91 16.87 -6.02 29.44
C SER A 91 15.66 -6.41 30.27
N LEU A 92 15.49 -7.71 30.53
CA LEU A 92 14.29 -8.23 31.20
C LEU A 92 14.25 -7.86 32.72
N ALA A 93 15.40 -7.73 33.35
CA ALA A 93 15.49 -7.41 34.79
C ALA A 93 15.45 -5.89 35.03
N ALA A 94 16.24 -5.11 34.29
CA ALA A 94 16.41 -3.68 34.57
C ALA A 94 15.28 -2.84 33.94
N ASP A 95 14.92 -3.17 32.69
CA ASP A 95 13.98 -2.33 31.91
C ASP A 95 12.53 -2.78 32.04
N LEU A 96 12.29 -4.05 32.41
CA LEU A 96 10.97 -4.68 32.30
C LEU A 96 10.40 -5.16 33.67
N GLY A 97 11.15 -5.07 34.77
CA GLY A 97 10.67 -5.50 36.09
C GLY A 97 10.25 -6.98 36.17
N GLN A 98 10.77 -7.81 35.24
CA GLN A 98 10.48 -9.25 35.21
C GLN A 98 11.47 -10.03 36.08
N CYS A 99 11.04 -11.15 36.67
CA CYS A 99 11.89 -12.03 37.49
C CYS A 99 13.00 -12.73 36.70
N CYS A 100 12.99 -12.64 35.38
CA CYS A 100 13.96 -13.26 34.45
C CYS A 100 15.15 -12.29 34.26
N GLY A 101 16.33 -12.65 34.76
CA GLY A 101 17.56 -11.84 34.63
C GLY A 101 18.25 -11.88 33.27
N GLY A 102 17.51 -12.04 32.18
CA GLY A 102 18.02 -12.14 30.81
C GLY A 102 17.95 -10.84 30.01
N ALA A 103 18.50 -10.85 28.81
CA ALA A 103 18.31 -9.81 27.81
C ALA A 103 17.96 -10.44 26.45
N VAL A 104 17.20 -9.70 25.64
CA VAL A 104 16.73 -10.12 24.32
C VAL A 104 17.09 -9.05 23.30
N GLN A 105 17.55 -9.47 22.11
CA GLN A 105 17.65 -8.62 20.95
C GLN A 105 16.51 -8.94 19.99
N VAL A 106 15.78 -7.92 19.59
CA VAL A 106 14.65 -8.02 18.68
C VAL A 106 14.95 -7.21 17.43
N MET A 107 14.87 -7.86 16.27
CA MET A 107 14.93 -7.23 14.98
C MET A 107 13.52 -6.81 14.56
N PHE A 108 13.39 -5.60 14.07
CA PHE A 108 12.17 -5.04 13.51
C PHE A 108 12.35 -4.85 12.02
N GLU A 109 11.48 -5.47 11.24
CA GLU A 109 11.41 -5.35 9.78
C GLU A 109 10.09 -4.66 9.44
N TYR A 110 10.14 -3.46 8.85
CA TYR A 110 8.95 -2.66 8.55
C TYR A 110 8.55 -2.84 7.09
N PHE A 111 7.33 -3.30 6.89
CA PHE A 111 6.69 -3.45 5.60
C PHE A 111 5.69 -2.30 5.46
N GLN A 112 6.19 -1.20 4.89
CA GLN A 112 5.35 -0.06 4.54
C GLN A 112 4.73 -0.39 3.19
N THR A 113 3.59 -1.05 3.21
CA THR A 113 2.87 -1.35 1.98
C THR A 113 2.27 -0.05 1.44
N GLN A 114 3.11 0.82 0.94
CA GLN A 114 2.70 1.85 -0.02
C GLN A 114 2.57 1.20 -1.40
N THR A 115 2.00 -0.01 -1.44
CA THR A 115 1.65 -0.62 -2.71
C THR A 115 0.61 0.29 -3.36
N PRO A 116 0.93 0.94 -4.48
CA PRO A 116 0.01 1.87 -5.10
C PRO A 116 -1.31 1.18 -5.41
N GLN A 117 -2.42 1.79 -5.04
CA GLN A 117 -3.72 1.29 -5.45
C GLN A 117 -4.17 2.01 -6.72
N VAL A 118 -4.39 1.24 -7.78
CA VAL A 118 -4.90 1.71 -9.05
C VAL A 118 -6.37 1.37 -9.15
N VAL A 119 -7.22 2.38 -9.17
CA VAL A 119 -8.66 2.23 -9.31
C VAL A 119 -9.07 2.61 -10.73
N ILE A 120 -9.64 1.65 -11.46
CA ILE A 120 -10.03 1.82 -12.86
C ILE A 120 -11.56 1.88 -12.94
N PHE A 121 -12.07 2.99 -13.43
CA PHE A 121 -13.48 3.13 -13.79
C PHE A 121 -13.69 2.77 -15.26
N GLY A 122 -14.38 1.65 -15.49
CA GLY A 122 -14.64 1.09 -16.82
C GLY A 122 -13.85 -0.18 -17.12
N ALA A 123 -14.54 -1.32 -17.27
CA ALA A 123 -13.98 -2.67 -17.47
C ALA A 123 -13.81 -3.06 -18.95
N GLY A 124 -13.77 -2.10 -19.89
CA GLY A 124 -13.66 -2.36 -21.32
C GLY A 124 -12.34 -3.02 -21.76
N HIS A 125 -12.15 -3.19 -23.07
CA HIS A 125 -11.00 -3.92 -23.62
C HIS A 125 -9.63 -3.37 -23.19
N VAL A 126 -9.50 -2.03 -23.06
CA VAL A 126 -8.25 -1.42 -22.59
C VAL A 126 -8.00 -1.77 -21.11
N CYS A 127 -9.04 -1.71 -20.28
CA CYS A 127 -8.95 -2.11 -18.90
C CYS A 127 -8.52 -3.58 -18.75
N GLN A 128 -9.16 -4.49 -19.51
CA GLN A 128 -8.79 -5.92 -19.51
C GLN A 128 -7.35 -6.17 -19.94
N ALA A 129 -6.84 -5.40 -20.89
CA ALA A 129 -5.43 -5.47 -21.29
C ALA A 129 -4.51 -4.88 -20.21
N LEU A 130 -4.89 -3.75 -19.61
CA LEU A 130 -4.11 -3.04 -18.59
C LEU A 130 -4.00 -3.86 -17.30
N THR A 131 -5.08 -4.47 -16.85
CA THR A 131 -5.06 -5.30 -15.63
C THR A 131 -4.14 -6.50 -15.76
N ARG A 132 -4.00 -7.11 -16.93
CA ARG A 132 -3.01 -8.18 -17.18
C ARG A 132 -1.57 -7.72 -17.02
N VAL A 133 -1.27 -6.47 -17.37
CA VAL A 133 0.07 -5.90 -17.17
C VAL A 133 0.27 -5.53 -15.71
N LEU A 134 -0.72 -4.88 -15.09
CA LEU A 134 -0.63 -4.41 -13.72
C LEU A 134 -0.61 -5.55 -12.70
N SER A 135 -1.21 -6.71 -12.99
CA SER A 135 -1.16 -7.89 -12.09
C SER A 135 0.25 -8.45 -11.86
N GLU A 136 1.20 -8.15 -12.76
CA GLU A 136 2.61 -8.52 -12.63
C GLU A 136 3.46 -7.40 -12.00
N LEU A 137 2.85 -6.29 -11.61
CA LEU A 137 3.53 -5.15 -10.99
C LEU A 137 3.17 -5.02 -9.50
N PRO A 138 4.04 -4.41 -8.70
CA PRO A 138 3.77 -4.21 -7.27
C PRO A 138 2.73 -3.09 -7.05
N CYS A 139 1.48 -3.36 -7.44
CA CYS A 139 0.34 -2.49 -7.23
C CYS A 139 -0.94 -3.32 -7.02
N HIS A 140 -1.89 -2.75 -6.28
CA HIS A 140 -3.23 -3.32 -6.17
C HIS A 140 -4.13 -2.72 -7.26
N VAL A 141 -4.94 -3.55 -7.89
CA VAL A 141 -5.86 -3.09 -8.94
C VAL A 141 -7.29 -3.37 -8.51
N LYS A 142 -8.10 -2.33 -8.54
CA LYS A 142 -9.56 -2.40 -8.34
C LYS A 142 -10.25 -1.86 -9.57
N VAL A 143 -11.24 -2.61 -10.08
CA VAL A 143 -12.01 -2.20 -11.26
C VAL A 143 -13.46 -1.98 -10.89
N VAL A 144 -14.00 -0.83 -11.25
CA VAL A 144 -15.39 -0.43 -11.03
C VAL A 144 -16.11 -0.31 -12.38
N ASP A 145 -17.23 -1.02 -12.54
CA ASP A 145 -18.08 -0.91 -13.73
C ASP A 145 -19.53 -1.23 -13.36
N ASN A 146 -20.48 -0.66 -14.08
CA ASN A 146 -21.90 -0.94 -13.91
C ASN A 146 -22.38 -2.13 -14.75
N ARG A 147 -21.49 -2.82 -15.46
CA ARG A 147 -21.80 -3.99 -16.30
C ARG A 147 -21.10 -5.21 -15.73
N ALA A 148 -21.84 -6.06 -15.05
CA ALA A 148 -21.32 -7.24 -14.36
C ALA A 148 -20.58 -8.21 -15.32
N GLU A 149 -21.08 -8.37 -16.54
CA GLU A 149 -20.47 -9.24 -17.55
C GLU A 149 -19.06 -8.84 -17.96
N TRP A 150 -18.70 -7.55 -17.85
CA TRP A 150 -17.33 -7.07 -18.11
C TRP A 150 -16.39 -7.25 -16.92
N LEU A 151 -16.92 -7.36 -15.72
CA LEU A 151 -16.15 -7.60 -14.49
C LEU A 151 -15.78 -9.08 -14.31
N THR A 152 -16.61 -10.00 -14.80
CA THR A 152 -16.44 -11.44 -14.61
C THR A 152 -15.06 -11.96 -15.07
N PRO A 153 -14.54 -11.63 -16.26
CA PRO A 153 -13.20 -12.08 -16.67
C PRO A 153 -12.07 -11.53 -15.79
N LEU A 154 -12.24 -10.33 -15.23
CA LEU A 154 -11.25 -9.70 -14.34
C LEU A 154 -11.23 -10.38 -12.98
N ALA A 155 -12.38 -10.70 -12.42
CA ALA A 155 -12.51 -11.44 -11.16
C ALA A 155 -11.84 -12.84 -11.26
N GLN A 156 -11.96 -13.51 -12.41
CA GLN A 156 -11.29 -14.79 -12.68
C GLN A 156 -9.76 -14.68 -12.71
N LEU A 157 -9.20 -13.51 -12.99
CA LEU A 157 -7.78 -13.21 -12.93
C LEU A 157 -7.32 -12.77 -11.53
N GLY A 158 -8.21 -12.79 -10.53
CA GLY A 158 -7.90 -12.37 -9.16
C GLY A 158 -7.91 -10.84 -8.95
N VAL A 159 -8.38 -10.06 -9.93
CA VAL A 159 -8.50 -8.60 -9.80
C VAL A 159 -9.69 -8.27 -8.91
N GLU A 160 -9.53 -7.33 -7.97
CA GLU A 160 -10.65 -6.81 -7.17
C GLU A 160 -11.64 -6.10 -8.10
N THR A 161 -12.88 -6.56 -8.11
CA THR A 161 -13.94 -5.99 -8.95
C THR A 161 -15.09 -5.47 -8.09
N HIS A 162 -15.64 -4.34 -8.48
CA HIS A 162 -16.79 -3.72 -7.82
C HIS A 162 -17.87 -3.38 -8.85
N HIS A 163 -18.96 -4.14 -8.79
CA HIS A 163 -20.17 -3.84 -9.56
C HIS A 163 -20.96 -2.74 -8.83
N CYS A 164 -21.24 -1.66 -9.52
CA CYS A 164 -21.96 -0.52 -8.95
C CYS A 164 -22.80 0.14 -10.05
N ASP A 165 -24.10 0.26 -9.85
CA ASP A 165 -25.02 0.90 -10.82
C ASP A 165 -24.66 2.37 -11.06
N ASP A 166 -24.20 3.04 -10.01
CA ASP A 166 -23.68 4.41 -10.09
C ASP A 166 -22.19 4.45 -9.64
N PRO A 167 -21.23 4.36 -10.57
CA PRO A 167 -19.81 4.37 -10.26
C PRO A 167 -19.32 5.59 -9.46
N ARG A 168 -20.06 6.71 -9.45
CA ARG A 168 -19.74 7.90 -8.66
C ARG A 168 -19.77 7.60 -7.15
N GLN A 169 -20.68 6.71 -6.71
CA GLN A 169 -20.78 6.31 -5.31
C GLN A 169 -19.53 5.54 -4.85
N ALA A 170 -18.92 4.76 -5.72
CA ALA A 170 -17.70 4.04 -5.41
C ALA A 170 -16.54 5.00 -5.09
N MET A 171 -16.52 6.20 -5.66
CA MET A 171 -15.47 7.19 -5.41
C MET A 171 -15.42 7.67 -3.95
N ILE A 172 -16.54 7.65 -3.23
CA ILE A 172 -16.64 8.08 -1.83
C ILE A 172 -15.81 7.17 -0.90
N SER A 173 -15.73 5.88 -1.23
CA SER A 173 -15.07 4.85 -0.43
C SER A 173 -13.60 4.63 -0.79
N LEU A 174 -13.05 5.38 -1.75
CA LEU A 174 -11.65 5.27 -2.15
C LEU A 174 -10.72 5.91 -1.12
N ASN A 175 -9.49 5.43 -1.09
CA ASN A 175 -8.47 5.96 -0.18
C ASN A 175 -7.82 7.23 -0.73
N ASP A 176 -7.24 8.00 0.17
CA ASP A 176 -6.33 9.07 -0.20
C ASP A 176 -5.07 8.46 -0.85
N ASN A 177 -4.53 9.15 -1.85
CA ASN A 177 -3.39 8.71 -2.66
C ASN A 177 -3.66 7.56 -3.63
N ASP A 178 -4.91 7.12 -3.84
CA ASP A 178 -5.23 6.20 -4.94
C ASP A 178 -4.91 6.82 -6.31
N TYR A 179 -4.54 5.96 -7.26
CA TYR A 179 -4.32 6.34 -8.66
C TYR A 179 -5.60 6.06 -9.44
N LEU A 180 -6.30 7.10 -9.86
CA LEU A 180 -7.55 6.96 -10.60
C LEU A 180 -7.32 6.93 -12.10
N ILE A 181 -7.93 5.95 -12.77
CA ILE A 181 -7.96 5.81 -14.21
C ILE A 181 -9.40 5.76 -14.67
N ILE A 182 -9.81 6.75 -15.46
CA ILE A 182 -11.17 6.88 -15.96
C ILE A 182 -11.17 6.50 -17.44
N MET A 183 -11.86 5.39 -17.76
CA MET A 183 -11.95 4.85 -19.12
C MET A 183 -13.29 4.17 -19.39
N THR A 184 -14.40 4.81 -18.96
CA THR A 184 -15.72 4.25 -19.20
C THR A 184 -16.12 4.35 -20.67
N GLN A 185 -17.20 3.70 -21.05
CA GLN A 185 -17.80 3.82 -22.37
C GLN A 185 -18.64 5.09 -22.54
N ASP A 186 -18.99 5.75 -21.43
CA ASP A 186 -19.88 6.91 -21.41
C ASP A 186 -19.09 8.20 -21.14
N HIS A 187 -19.09 9.10 -22.11
CA HIS A 187 -18.40 10.39 -21.97
C HIS A 187 -19.01 11.32 -20.91
N ALA A 188 -20.31 11.19 -20.62
CA ALA A 188 -20.94 11.98 -19.56
C ALA A 188 -20.47 11.47 -18.19
N LEU A 189 -20.46 10.17 -17.98
CA LEU A 189 -19.94 9.55 -16.76
C LEU A 189 -18.44 9.84 -16.59
N ASP A 190 -17.63 9.74 -17.66
CA ASP A 190 -16.22 10.13 -17.62
C ASP A 190 -16.03 11.58 -17.11
N PHE A 191 -16.88 12.48 -17.57
CA PHE A 191 -16.82 13.88 -17.16
C PHE A 191 -17.16 14.05 -15.66
N GLU A 192 -18.25 13.43 -15.20
CA GLU A 192 -18.69 13.52 -13.80
C GLU A 192 -17.67 12.89 -12.85
N LEU A 193 -17.10 11.74 -13.20
CA LEU A 193 -16.04 11.10 -12.42
C LEU A 193 -14.78 11.99 -12.36
N THR A 194 -14.40 12.60 -13.50
CA THR A 194 -13.24 13.51 -13.56
C THR A 194 -13.47 14.74 -12.68
N LEU A 195 -14.64 15.37 -12.77
CA LEU A 195 -15.00 16.53 -11.94
C LEU A 195 -14.93 16.18 -10.46
N SER A 196 -15.57 15.08 -10.06
CA SER A 196 -15.56 14.62 -8.66
C SER A 196 -14.16 14.29 -8.15
N ALA A 197 -13.31 13.67 -8.99
CA ALA A 197 -11.94 13.35 -8.62
C ALA A 197 -11.08 14.61 -8.41
N LEU A 198 -11.23 15.62 -9.26
CA LEU A 198 -10.51 16.88 -9.15
C LEU A 198 -10.98 17.71 -7.95
N GLU A 199 -12.28 17.74 -7.67
CA GLU A 199 -12.83 18.41 -6.47
C GLU A 199 -12.36 17.76 -5.17
N ALA A 200 -12.22 16.43 -5.14
CA ALA A 200 -11.78 15.72 -3.95
C ALA A 200 -10.32 16.03 -3.55
N ARG A 201 -9.44 16.34 -4.50
CA ARG A 201 -8.02 16.72 -4.31
C ARG A 201 -7.20 15.79 -3.40
N ARG A 202 -7.52 14.53 -3.34
CA ARG A 202 -6.89 13.56 -2.45
C ARG A 202 -6.18 12.41 -3.17
N PHE A 203 -6.34 12.32 -4.48
CA PHE A 203 -5.79 11.25 -5.29
C PHE A 203 -4.37 11.58 -5.76
N ALA A 204 -3.50 10.58 -5.79
CA ALA A 204 -2.12 10.73 -6.26
C ALA A 204 -2.06 10.99 -7.76
N PHE A 205 -3.04 10.49 -8.50
CA PHE A 205 -3.11 10.62 -9.96
C PHE A 205 -4.56 10.57 -10.44
N VAL A 206 -4.89 11.41 -11.39
CA VAL A 206 -6.18 11.39 -12.10
C VAL A 206 -5.93 11.34 -13.59
N GLY A 207 -6.12 10.17 -14.17
CA GLY A 207 -5.91 9.89 -15.59
C GLY A 207 -7.21 9.61 -16.33
N LEU A 208 -7.39 10.24 -17.48
CA LEU A 208 -8.55 10.06 -18.33
C LEU A 208 -8.14 9.54 -19.71
N ILE A 209 -8.77 8.45 -20.16
CA ILE A 209 -8.58 7.97 -21.53
C ILE A 209 -9.26 8.91 -22.51
N GLY A 210 -8.56 9.25 -23.58
CA GLY A 210 -9.13 10.12 -24.59
C GLY A 210 -8.13 10.62 -25.61
N SER A 211 -8.59 11.53 -26.47
CA SER A 211 -7.77 12.29 -27.42
C SER A 211 -7.54 13.71 -26.89
N GLN A 212 -6.63 14.44 -27.53
CA GLN A 212 -6.45 15.88 -27.28
C GLN A 212 -7.77 16.66 -27.47
N GLY A 213 -8.60 16.27 -28.45
CA GLY A 213 -9.90 16.90 -28.64
C GLY A 213 -10.89 16.60 -27.50
N LYS A 214 -10.82 15.41 -26.87
CA LYS A 214 -11.59 15.14 -25.64
C LYS A 214 -11.08 15.99 -24.47
N ARG A 215 -9.74 16.08 -24.30
CA ARG A 215 -9.10 16.95 -23.31
C ARG A 215 -9.60 18.39 -23.41
N GLN A 216 -9.54 19.00 -24.58
CA GLN A 216 -9.96 20.40 -24.78
C GLN A 216 -11.43 20.62 -24.42
N ARG A 217 -12.33 19.70 -24.84
CA ARG A 217 -13.76 19.80 -24.52
C ARG A 217 -14.03 19.66 -23.01
N PHE A 218 -13.33 18.72 -22.35
CA PHE A 218 -13.46 18.55 -20.89
C PHE A 218 -12.89 19.73 -20.14
N GLU A 219 -11.74 20.24 -20.55
CA GLU A 219 -11.09 21.38 -19.94
C GLU A 219 -11.97 22.62 -19.93
N PHE A 220 -12.64 22.91 -21.05
CA PHE A 220 -13.57 24.04 -21.14
C PHE A 220 -14.70 23.92 -20.10
N ARG A 221 -15.36 22.77 -20.05
CA ARG A 221 -16.48 22.53 -19.12
C ARG A 221 -16.03 22.43 -17.66
N LEU A 222 -14.88 21.80 -17.40
CA LEU A 222 -14.35 21.65 -16.03
C LEU A 222 -13.97 23.03 -15.45
N LYS A 223 -13.42 23.94 -16.22
CA LYS A 223 -13.11 25.31 -15.78
C LYS A 223 -14.34 26.09 -15.31
N GLU A 224 -15.51 25.78 -15.86
CA GLU A 224 -16.77 26.40 -15.46
C GLU A 224 -17.39 25.79 -14.21
N GLN A 225 -17.07 24.51 -13.90
CA GLN A 225 -17.73 23.75 -12.85
C GLN A 225 -16.86 23.48 -11.62
N LEU A 226 -15.53 23.51 -11.77
CA LEU A 226 -14.61 23.33 -10.64
C LEU A 226 -14.66 24.54 -9.69
N SER A 227 -14.66 24.28 -8.40
CA SER A 227 -14.57 25.31 -7.35
C SER A 227 -13.31 26.18 -7.52
N ASN A 228 -12.24 25.61 -8.06
CA ASN A 228 -11.05 26.32 -8.50
C ASN A 228 -10.60 25.80 -9.88
N PRO A 229 -10.64 26.62 -10.93
CA PRO A 229 -10.26 26.23 -12.29
C PRO A 229 -8.82 25.71 -12.44
N SER A 230 -7.89 26.10 -11.55
CA SER A 230 -6.49 25.60 -11.60
C SER A 230 -6.35 24.12 -11.25
N TRP A 231 -7.35 23.49 -10.62
CA TRP A 231 -7.28 22.06 -10.28
C TRP A 231 -7.28 21.14 -11.52
N ILE A 232 -7.62 21.68 -12.66
CA ILE A 232 -7.54 20.95 -13.93
C ILE A 232 -6.10 20.54 -14.29
N ASP A 233 -5.09 21.20 -13.75
CA ASP A 233 -3.68 20.88 -13.99
C ASP A 233 -3.31 19.51 -13.41
N ALA A 234 -4.09 18.99 -12.45
CA ALA A 234 -3.94 17.64 -11.92
C ALA A 234 -4.49 16.54 -12.85
N LEU A 235 -5.25 16.91 -13.91
CA LEU A 235 -5.78 15.94 -14.86
C LEU A 235 -4.75 15.57 -15.93
N THR A 236 -4.45 14.29 -16.05
CA THR A 236 -3.71 13.74 -17.20
C THR A 236 -4.67 13.20 -18.25
N CYS A 237 -4.75 13.85 -19.39
CA CYS A 237 -5.54 13.43 -20.55
C CYS A 237 -4.88 13.95 -21.83
N PRO A 238 -4.60 13.13 -22.83
CA PRO A 238 -4.69 11.66 -22.84
C PRO A 238 -3.80 11.00 -21.80
N ILE A 239 -4.30 9.88 -21.22
CA ILE A 239 -3.49 9.03 -20.35
C ILE A 239 -2.53 8.19 -21.19
N GLY A 240 -1.35 7.90 -20.67
CA GLY A 240 -0.32 7.07 -21.26
C GLY A 240 1.00 7.81 -21.45
N HIS A 241 2.09 7.06 -21.61
CA HIS A 241 3.42 7.62 -21.81
C HIS A 241 3.53 8.20 -23.25
N PRO A 242 4.00 9.44 -23.44
CA PRO A 242 3.98 10.13 -24.73
C PRO A 242 4.78 9.42 -25.82
N ASP A 243 5.85 8.72 -25.47
CA ASP A 243 6.71 8.01 -26.43
C ASP A 243 6.20 6.62 -26.79
N VAL A 244 5.18 6.10 -26.09
CA VAL A 244 4.57 4.80 -26.36
C VAL A 244 3.24 5.00 -27.07
N GLN A 245 3.28 4.94 -28.39
CA GLN A 245 2.10 5.20 -29.24
C GLN A 245 1.43 3.90 -29.67
N GLY A 246 0.11 3.95 -29.85
CA GLY A 246 -0.68 2.85 -30.37
C GLY A 246 -2.17 3.05 -30.20
N LYS A 247 -2.98 2.26 -30.95
CA LYS A 247 -4.45 2.33 -30.89
C LYS A 247 -5.08 1.00 -30.46
N LEU A 248 -4.32 -0.09 -30.50
CA LEU A 248 -4.81 -1.39 -30.03
C LEU A 248 -4.91 -1.38 -28.50
N PRO A 249 -5.88 -2.07 -27.90
CA PRO A 249 -6.07 -2.10 -26.44
C PRO A 249 -4.79 -2.40 -25.66
N MET A 250 -4.00 -3.38 -26.10
CA MET A 250 -2.74 -3.73 -25.45
C MET A 250 -1.67 -2.64 -25.60
N GLN A 251 -1.59 -1.95 -26.72
CA GLN A 251 -0.64 -0.85 -26.90
C GLN A 251 -0.96 0.33 -25.97
N VAL A 252 -2.24 0.67 -25.86
CA VAL A 252 -2.70 1.69 -24.91
C VAL A 252 -2.41 1.23 -23.47
N ALA A 253 -2.68 -0.03 -23.14
CA ALA A 253 -2.41 -0.60 -21.83
C ALA A 253 -0.92 -0.50 -21.44
N VAL A 254 -0.01 -0.87 -22.34
CA VAL A 254 1.44 -0.76 -22.13
C VAL A 254 1.86 0.70 -21.93
N SER A 255 1.31 1.62 -22.72
CA SER A 255 1.56 3.06 -22.59
C SER A 255 1.14 3.59 -21.20
N VAL A 256 -0.06 3.21 -20.75
CA VAL A 256 -0.57 3.59 -19.42
C VAL A 256 0.25 2.96 -18.31
N ALA A 257 0.60 1.67 -18.43
CA ALA A 257 1.44 0.98 -17.44
C ALA A 257 2.84 1.64 -17.34
N ALA A 258 3.46 2.01 -18.46
CA ALA A 258 4.75 2.72 -18.45
C ALA A 258 4.67 4.06 -17.70
N GLN A 259 3.60 4.82 -17.89
CA GLN A 259 3.35 6.06 -17.15
C GLN A 259 3.20 5.79 -15.65
N LEU A 260 2.41 4.78 -15.27
CA LEU A 260 2.20 4.43 -13.86
C LEU A 260 3.49 3.97 -13.17
N ILE A 261 4.31 3.14 -13.83
CA ILE A 261 5.62 2.71 -13.31
C ILE A 261 6.50 3.92 -12.99
N GLY A 262 6.53 4.92 -13.87
CA GLY A 262 7.28 6.16 -13.62
C GLY A 262 6.75 6.92 -12.40
N LEU A 263 5.43 6.98 -12.22
CA LEU A 263 4.80 7.63 -11.07
C LEU A 263 5.06 6.86 -9.76
N PHE A 264 5.01 5.54 -9.77
CA PHE A 264 5.31 4.70 -8.60
C PHE A 264 6.76 4.89 -8.14
N ALA A 265 7.70 4.95 -9.08
CA ALA A 265 9.11 5.17 -8.77
C ALA A 265 9.38 6.51 -8.07
N LEU A 266 8.60 7.55 -8.36
CA LEU A 266 8.70 8.85 -7.68
C LEU A 266 8.26 8.81 -6.21
N GLN A 267 7.31 7.92 -5.86
CA GLN A 267 6.85 7.77 -4.48
C GLN A 267 7.83 6.96 -3.62
N THR A 268 8.55 6.00 -4.21
CA THR A 268 9.49 5.12 -3.48
C THR A 268 10.88 5.73 -3.30
N SER A 269 11.19 6.85 -3.93
CA SER A 269 12.51 7.51 -3.86
C SER A 269 12.69 8.30 -2.55
N THR A 270 12.77 7.62 -1.42
CA THR A 270 13.55 8.09 -0.28
C THR A 270 14.99 7.60 -0.53
N PRO A 271 16.00 8.49 -0.71
CA PRO A 271 17.37 8.05 -0.89
C PRO A 271 17.90 7.54 0.44
N SER A 272 17.80 6.25 0.72
CA SER A 272 18.69 5.61 1.67
C SER A 272 20.04 5.47 0.97
N SER A 273 21.03 6.26 1.38
CA SER A 273 22.39 6.04 0.90
C SER A 273 22.82 4.63 1.32
N GLY A 274 23.26 3.79 0.39
CA GLY A 274 23.74 2.43 0.69
C GLY A 274 24.81 2.41 1.79
N ASP A 275 25.56 3.50 1.96
CA ASP A 275 26.51 3.71 3.04
C ASP A 275 25.86 3.81 4.42
N ALA A 276 24.70 4.42 4.57
CA ALA A 276 23.99 4.49 5.85
C ALA A 276 23.46 3.12 6.27
N GLN A 277 22.89 2.35 5.34
CA GLN A 277 22.43 0.98 5.61
C GLN A 277 23.58 0.05 5.99
N TRP A 278 24.74 0.18 5.30
CA TRP A 278 25.93 -0.58 5.61
C TRP A 278 26.51 -0.23 6.99
N GLN A 279 26.51 1.03 7.37
CA GLN A 279 26.94 1.49 8.71
C GLN A 279 26.01 0.98 9.80
N GLN A 280 24.71 1.01 9.60
CA GLN A 280 23.71 0.47 10.52
C GLN A 280 23.86 -1.04 10.71
N ALA A 281 24.03 -1.79 9.62
CA ALA A 281 24.28 -3.24 9.65
C ALA A 281 25.58 -3.58 10.41
N ASN A 282 26.64 -2.81 10.22
CA ASN A 282 27.90 -2.98 10.96
C ASN A 282 27.77 -2.61 12.44
N GLN A 283 26.98 -1.62 12.80
CA GLN A 283 26.73 -1.22 14.17
C GLN A 283 25.91 -2.30 14.91
N ALA A 284 24.87 -2.84 14.26
CA ALA A 284 24.09 -3.97 14.75
C ALA A 284 25.00 -5.21 14.98
N ARG A 285 25.93 -5.49 14.04
CA ARG A 285 26.90 -6.58 14.16
C ARG A 285 27.90 -6.38 15.31
N LYS A 286 28.32 -5.14 15.62
CA LYS A 286 29.20 -4.84 16.75
C LYS A 286 28.47 -5.04 18.08
N SER A 287 27.21 -4.59 18.20
CA SER A 287 26.41 -4.79 19.39
C SER A 287 26.14 -6.27 19.68
N LEU A 288 26.07 -7.13 18.65
CA LEU A 288 25.98 -8.58 18.81
C LEU A 288 27.26 -9.21 19.39
N LYS A 289 28.45 -8.64 19.12
CA LYS A 289 29.73 -9.17 19.61
C LYS A 289 30.04 -8.75 21.06
N GLU A 290 29.62 -7.55 21.46
CA GLU A 290 29.83 -7.04 22.84
C GLU A 290 28.96 -7.74 23.90
N THR A 291 28.06 -8.63 23.48
CA THR A 291 27.24 -9.47 24.35
C THR A 291 27.89 -10.81 24.72
N HIS A 292 29.08 -11.11 24.19
CA HIS A 292 29.80 -12.38 24.41
C HIS A 292 31.09 -12.21 25.26
N GLU A 293 31.40 -11.03 25.75
CA GLU A 293 32.37 -10.76 26.81
C GLU A 293 31.67 -10.40 28.14
#